data_9b3c620e054f6f248fcb7746168735b6
#
_entry.id   9b3c620e054f6f248fcb7746168735b6
#
_cell.length_a   1.000
_cell.length_b   1.000
_cell.length_c   1.000
_cell.angle_alpha   90.00
_cell.angle_beta   90.00
_cell.angle_gamma   90.00
#
_symmetry.space_group_name_H-M   'P 1'
#
loop_
_entity.id
_entity.type
_entity.pdbx_description
1 polymer ?
#
loop_
_entity_poly.entity_id
_entity_poly.type
_entity_poly.pdbx_seq_one_letter_code
_entity_poly.pdbx_strand_id
1 'polypeptide(L)' 'MSSKKIEIKLIKSPIGYKASAKKTLISLGLTKMNKTIIKNNTPQIQGMIKSIEFLLQTKEI' A
#
# COMPACT_ATOMS: atom_id res chain seq x y z
N MET A 1 -15.93 18.18 4.08
CA MET A 1 -15.00 17.53 3.30
C MET A 1 -14.90 16.07 3.52
N SER A 2 -15.28 15.31 2.58
CA SER A 2 -15.22 13.89 2.76
C SER A 2 -13.83 13.41 2.39
N SER A 3 -13.13 12.92 3.35
CA SER A 3 -11.90 12.22 3.05
C SER A 3 -12.26 10.78 2.79
N LYS A 4 -12.09 10.36 1.58
CA LYS A 4 -12.25 8.97 1.24
C LYS A 4 -11.07 8.19 1.81
N LYS A 5 -11.34 7.00 2.26
CA LYS A 5 -10.30 6.11 2.75
C LYS A 5 -10.13 4.95 1.80
N ILE A 6 -8.94 4.38 1.82
CA ILE A 6 -8.63 3.24 0.99
C ILE A 6 -8.05 2.14 1.86
N GLU A 7 -8.55 0.94 1.66
CA GLU A 7 -8.04 -0.25 2.34
C GLU A 7 -6.95 -0.86 1.49
N ILE A 8 -5.81 -1.14 2.11
CA ILE A 8 -4.64 -1.66 1.43
C ILE A 8 -4.22 -2.96 2.12
N LYS A 9 -4.10 -4.01 1.34
CA LYS A 9 -3.68 -5.31 1.85
C LYS A 9 -2.45 -5.80 1.09
N LEU A 10 -1.43 -6.23 1.82
CA LEU A 10 -0.24 -6.80 1.23
C LEU A 10 -0.50 -8.26 0.89
N ILE A 11 -0.56 -8.56 -0.40
CA ILE A 11 -0.89 -9.91 -0.86
C ILE A 11 0.31 -10.68 -1.37
N LYS A 12 1.41 -10.00 -1.69
CA LYS A 12 2.63 -10.66 -2.16
C LYS A 12 3.82 -10.15 -1.39
N SER A 13 4.78 -11.05 -1.17
CA SER A 13 6.01 -10.69 -0.49
C SER A 13 6.88 -9.79 -1.37
N PRO A 14 7.50 -8.76 -0.82
CA PRO A 14 8.43 -7.92 -1.56
C PRO A 14 9.80 -8.56 -1.75
N ILE A 15 10.00 -9.76 -1.26
CA ILE A 15 11.27 -10.46 -1.40
C ILE A 15 11.56 -10.67 -2.88
N GLY A 16 12.75 -10.25 -3.32
CA GLY A 16 13.13 -10.34 -4.72
C GLY A 16 12.78 -9.11 -5.53
N TYR A 17 12.04 -8.17 -4.97
CA TYR A 17 11.74 -6.91 -5.64
C TYR A 17 12.73 -5.83 -5.23
N LYS A 18 12.67 -4.70 -5.93
CA LYS A 18 13.61 -3.60 -5.69
C LYS A 18 13.47 -3.07 -4.27
N ALA A 19 14.58 -2.55 -3.76
CA ALA A 19 14.58 -1.98 -2.41
C ALA A 19 13.58 -0.83 -2.27
N SER A 20 13.31 -0.09 -3.35
CA SER A 20 12.34 1.00 -3.33
C SER A 20 10.94 0.50 -3.00
N ALA A 21 10.57 -0.68 -3.48
CA ALA A 21 9.28 -1.27 -3.15
C ALA A 21 9.17 -1.56 -1.66
N LYS A 22 10.24 -2.11 -1.09
CA LYS A 22 10.26 -2.37 0.34
C LYS A 22 10.12 -1.10 1.16
N LYS A 23 10.84 -0.06 0.77
CA LYS A 23 10.76 1.23 1.46
C LYS A 23 9.35 1.79 1.41
N THR A 24 8.71 1.70 0.26
CA THR A 24 7.35 2.19 0.11
C THR A 24 6.39 1.41 1.01
N LEU A 25 6.54 0.10 1.08
CA LEU A 25 5.73 -0.73 1.96
C LEU A 25 5.91 -0.36 3.43
N ILE A 26 7.15 -0.12 3.83
CA ILE A 26 7.43 0.29 5.21
C ILE A 26 6.80 1.63 5.50
N SER A 27 6.89 2.56 4.55
CA SER A 27 6.28 3.88 4.70
C SER A 27 4.76 3.79 4.85
N LEU A 28 4.14 2.82 4.18
CA LEU A 28 2.72 2.57 4.30
C LEU A 28 2.34 1.83 5.58
N GLY A 29 3.31 1.21 6.23
CA GLY A 29 3.05 0.40 7.41
C GLY A 29 2.75 -1.05 7.13
N LEU A 30 2.98 -1.50 5.90
CA LEU A 30 2.71 -2.89 5.49
C LEU A 30 3.98 -3.72 5.61
N THR A 31 4.34 -4.07 6.82
CA THR A 31 5.57 -4.81 7.07
C THR A 31 5.37 -6.31 7.13
N LYS A 32 4.12 -6.76 7.17
CA LYS A 32 3.81 -8.20 7.26
C LYS A 32 2.89 -8.61 6.13
N MET A 33 3.04 -9.85 5.69
CA MET A 33 2.15 -10.45 4.70
C MET A 33 0.71 -10.48 5.21
N ASN A 34 -0.21 -10.25 4.29
CA ASN A 34 -1.65 -10.28 4.57
C ASN A 34 -2.11 -9.24 5.58
N LYS A 35 -1.25 -8.29 5.91
CA LYS A 35 -1.68 -7.19 6.77
C LYS A 35 -2.54 -6.22 5.98
N THR A 36 -3.63 -5.80 6.59
CA THR A 36 -4.53 -4.83 6.00
C THR A 36 -4.44 -3.54 6.78
N ILE A 37 -4.34 -2.42 6.08
CA ILE A 37 -4.35 -1.10 6.69
C ILE A 37 -5.33 -0.21 5.97
N ILE A 38 -5.76 0.84 6.64
CA ILE A 38 -6.64 1.84 6.06
C ILE A 38 -5.92 3.18 6.10
N LYS A 39 -5.84 3.83 4.97
CA LYS A 39 -5.18 5.13 4.84
C LYS A 39 -6.13 6.11 4.16
N ASN A 40 -5.86 7.38 4.35
CA ASN A 40 -6.58 8.41 3.62
C ASN A 40 -6.22 8.33 2.14
N ASN A 41 -7.24 8.48 1.30
CA ASN A 41 -7.04 8.41 -0.14
C ASN A 41 -6.54 9.76 -0.65
N THR A 42 -5.26 10.02 -0.46
CA THR A 42 -4.61 11.23 -0.90
C THR A 42 -3.77 10.98 -2.14
N PRO A 43 -3.42 12.01 -2.91
CA PRO A 43 -2.55 11.82 -4.07
C PRO A 43 -1.21 11.17 -3.72
N GLN A 44 -0.65 11.48 -2.56
CA GLN A 44 0.60 10.86 -2.13
C GLN A 44 0.43 9.36 -1.93
N ILE A 45 -0.63 8.96 -1.25
CA ILE A 45 -0.90 7.54 -1.00
C ILE A 45 -1.19 6.83 -2.32
N GLN A 46 -1.94 7.46 -3.22
CA GLN A 46 -2.22 6.87 -4.53
C GLN A 46 -0.94 6.64 -5.32
N GLY A 47 -0.02 7.60 -5.30
CA GLY A 47 1.26 7.45 -5.98
C GLY A 47 2.08 6.29 -5.43
N MET A 48 2.11 6.16 -4.11
CA MET A 48 2.82 5.06 -3.47
C MET A 48 2.20 3.71 -3.83
N ILE A 49 0.87 3.65 -3.82
CA ILE A 49 0.15 2.42 -4.15
C ILE A 49 0.42 2.02 -5.60
N LYS A 50 0.38 2.97 -6.52
CA LYS A 50 0.63 2.67 -7.93
C LYS A 50 2.00 2.09 -8.17
N SER A 51 2.99 2.54 -7.41
CA SER A 51 4.36 2.03 -7.57
C SER A 51 4.47 0.56 -7.19
N ILE A 52 3.61 0.09 -6.31
CA ILE A 52 3.69 -1.28 -5.79
C ILE A 52 2.36 -2.01 -5.84
N GLU A 53 1.45 -1.57 -6.70
CA GLU A 53 0.11 -2.16 -6.73
C GLU A 53 0.14 -3.65 -7.09
N PHE A 54 1.17 -4.09 -7.79
CA PHE A 54 1.32 -5.50 -8.11
C PHE A 54 1.58 -6.36 -6.87
N LEU A 55 1.91 -5.75 -5.74
CA LEU A 55 2.10 -6.42 -4.47
C LEU A 55 0.89 -6.26 -3.54
N LEU A 56 -0.01 -5.38 -3.89
CA LEU A 56 -1.08 -4.97 -3.01
C LEU A 56 -2.44 -5.23 -3.62
N GLN A 57 -3.42 -5.38 -2.73
CA GLN A 57 -4.81 -5.34 -3.11
C GLN A 57 -5.43 -4.14 -2.42
N THR A 58 -6.08 -3.28 -3.18
CA THR A 58 -6.67 -2.06 -2.63
C THR A 58 -8.18 -2.06 -2.86
N LYS A 59 -8.88 -1.41 -1.95
CA LYS A 59 -10.32 -1.28 -2.04
C LYS A 59 -10.72 0.07 -1.47
N GLU A 60 -11.52 0.80 -2.21
CA GLU A 60 -12.08 2.04 -1.71
C GLU A 60 -13.20 1.74 -0.72
N ILE A 61 -13.18 2.47 0.36
CA ILE A 61 -14.19 2.31 1.41
C ILE A 61 -15.21 3.44 1.32
#